data_c49cff92a4c525652c356d7c0ce1de0d
#
_entry.id   c49cff92a4c525652c356d7c0ce1de0d
#
_cell.length_a   1.000
_cell.length_b   1.000
_cell.length_c   1.000
_cell.angle_alpha   90.00
_cell.angle_beta   90.00
_cell.angle_gamma   90.00
#
_symmetry.space_group_name_H-M   'P 1'
#
loop_
_entity.id
_entity.type
_entity.pdbx_description
1 polymer ?
#
loop_
_entity_poly.entity_id
_entity_poly.type
_entity_poly.pdbx_seq_one_letter_code
_entity_poly.pdbx_strand_id
1 'polypeptide(L)'
;MARPKEFDQDQALRKAVRLFCQQGFAATSTDELMRVMDVGRQSMYDTFGDKRELFLKALEMYVTESVSSINIELEKPGSALAALRNALVSFAERNDLSSGEGCMGMNAICEFDQRDADVTRIIQKAGRTQRQTLIRVLTRAKSQGELRPDVDLDRMADFFESTLAGIRMMAKAGKSRQALRNIAAFAGKAYTE
;
A
#
# COMPACT_ATOMS: atom_id res chain seq x y z
N MET A 1 10.13 41.34 -9.81
CA MET A 1 10.45 40.12 -9.05
C MET A 1 9.80 38.94 -9.77
N ALA A 2 10.59 37.96 -10.23
CA ALA A 2 10.05 36.77 -10.87
C ALA A 2 9.27 35.96 -9.83
N ARG A 3 8.00 35.63 -10.13
CA ARG A 3 7.16 34.75 -9.30
C ARG A 3 7.90 33.41 -9.18
N PRO A 4 8.08 32.83 -7.95
CA PRO A 4 8.70 31.54 -7.82
C PRO A 4 7.96 30.55 -8.70
N LYS A 5 8.69 29.71 -9.44
CA LYS A 5 8.12 28.69 -10.31
C LYS A 5 7.29 27.77 -9.42
N GLU A 6 5.97 27.80 -9.61
CA GLU A 6 5.03 26.95 -8.86
C GLU A 6 5.38 25.49 -9.19
N PHE A 7 5.90 24.73 -8.21
CA PHE A 7 6.25 23.33 -8.43
C PHE A 7 4.99 22.46 -8.31
N ASP A 8 4.98 21.35 -8.99
CA ASP A 8 3.92 20.34 -8.87
C ASP A 8 4.03 19.63 -7.51
N GLN A 9 3.10 19.94 -6.60
CA GLN A 9 3.07 19.43 -5.24
C GLN A 9 2.89 17.90 -5.20
N ASP A 10 2.04 17.36 -6.08
CA ASP A 10 1.80 15.93 -6.14
C ASP A 10 3.04 15.18 -6.63
N GLN A 11 3.72 15.70 -7.64
CA GLN A 11 4.96 15.12 -8.13
C GLN A 11 6.06 15.17 -7.07
N ALA A 12 6.20 16.28 -6.36
CA ALA A 12 7.15 16.42 -5.27
C ALA A 12 6.85 15.42 -4.14
N LEU A 13 5.57 15.30 -3.73
CA LEU A 13 5.15 14.35 -2.71
C LEU A 13 5.42 12.90 -3.11
N ARG A 14 5.19 12.52 -4.38
CA ARG A 14 5.53 11.18 -4.90
C ARG A 14 7.03 10.88 -4.82
N LYS A 15 7.89 11.89 -5.04
CA LYS A 15 9.34 11.73 -4.86
C LYS A 15 9.70 11.49 -3.40
N ALA A 16 9.07 12.22 -2.46
CA ALA A 16 9.23 11.99 -1.03
C ALA A 16 8.76 10.58 -0.61
N VAL A 17 7.60 10.11 -1.13
CA VAL A 17 7.11 8.74 -0.92
C VAL A 17 8.17 7.70 -1.27
N ARG A 18 8.81 7.81 -2.46
CA ARG A 18 9.85 6.86 -2.89
C ARG A 18 11.03 6.84 -1.92
N LEU A 19 11.49 8.02 -1.49
CA LEU A 19 12.61 8.12 -0.56
C LEU A 19 12.25 7.49 0.80
N PHE A 20 11.07 7.77 1.34
CA PHE A 20 10.60 7.15 2.58
C PHE A 20 10.36 5.63 2.44
N CYS A 21 9.96 5.14 1.26
CA CYS A 21 9.89 3.70 1.02
C CYS A 21 11.24 3.02 1.14
N GLN A 22 12.30 3.66 0.62
CA GLN A 22 13.67 3.12 0.61
C GLN A 22 14.33 3.16 1.98
N GLN A 23 14.27 4.31 2.65
CA GLN A 23 15.07 4.58 3.85
C GLN A 23 14.26 4.58 5.16
N GLY A 24 12.93 4.75 5.10
CA GLY A 24 12.08 5.01 6.28
C GLY A 24 12.14 6.47 6.71
N PHE A 25 11.51 6.78 7.83
CA PHE A 25 11.46 8.14 8.38
C PHE A 25 12.76 8.56 9.04
N ALA A 26 13.29 7.72 9.94
CA ALA A 26 14.42 8.10 10.78
C ALA A 26 15.69 8.40 9.95
N ALA A 27 16.00 7.56 8.96
CA ALA A 27 17.20 7.69 8.14
C ALA A 27 17.09 8.77 7.05
N THR A 28 15.89 9.24 6.71
CA THR A 28 15.69 10.29 5.69
C THR A 28 16.00 11.66 6.25
N SER A 29 16.89 12.44 5.63
CA SER A 29 17.17 13.81 6.02
C SER A 29 16.30 14.83 5.27
N THR A 30 16.08 16.02 5.90
CA THR A 30 15.35 17.11 5.25
C THR A 30 16.06 17.64 4.00
N ASP A 31 17.40 17.69 4.03
CA ASP A 31 18.19 18.15 2.88
C ASP A 31 18.10 17.18 1.69
N GLU A 32 18.05 15.89 1.96
CA GLU A 32 17.84 14.87 0.93
C GLU A 32 16.43 14.93 0.36
N LEU A 33 15.40 15.14 1.19
CA LEU A 33 14.03 15.37 0.74
C LEU A 33 13.96 16.58 -0.21
N MET A 34 14.49 17.72 0.18
CA MET A 34 14.51 18.93 -0.65
C MET A 34 15.18 18.66 -2.00
N ARG A 35 16.31 17.94 -1.99
CA ARG A 35 17.06 17.59 -3.21
C ARG A 35 16.26 16.69 -4.15
N VAL A 36 15.64 15.60 -3.65
CA VAL A 36 14.89 14.67 -4.51
C VAL A 36 13.55 15.26 -4.97
N MET A 37 12.92 16.05 -4.12
CA MET A 37 11.67 16.74 -4.45
C MET A 37 11.88 17.88 -5.45
N ASP A 38 13.12 18.38 -5.56
CA ASP A 38 13.49 19.57 -6.36
C ASP A 38 12.75 20.83 -5.87
N VAL A 39 12.77 21.06 -4.56
CA VAL A 39 12.11 22.20 -3.91
C VAL A 39 13.06 22.92 -2.99
N GLY A 40 12.94 24.26 -2.94
CA GLY A 40 13.68 25.07 -1.98
C GLY A 40 13.15 24.89 -0.55
N ARG A 41 14.02 25.20 0.44
CA ARG A 41 13.70 25.05 1.86
C ARG A 41 12.40 25.76 2.23
N GLN A 42 12.27 27.04 1.90
CA GLN A 42 11.08 27.82 2.20
C GLN A 42 9.81 27.21 1.59
N SER A 43 9.86 26.83 0.30
CA SER A 43 8.72 26.22 -0.40
C SER A 43 8.32 24.88 0.19
N MET A 44 9.29 24.08 0.68
CA MET A 44 9.00 22.81 1.34
C MET A 44 8.22 23.05 2.64
N TYR A 45 8.72 23.96 3.51
CA TYR A 45 8.06 24.24 4.79
C TYR A 45 6.69 24.91 4.61
N ASP A 46 6.57 25.83 3.66
CA ASP A 46 5.30 26.54 3.39
C ASP A 46 4.21 25.59 2.85
N THR A 47 4.62 24.55 2.08
CA THR A 47 3.67 23.65 1.40
C THR A 47 3.39 22.39 2.22
N PHE A 48 4.43 21.79 2.76
CA PHE A 48 4.32 20.46 3.38
C PHE A 48 4.46 20.51 4.91
N GLY A 49 4.98 21.60 5.45
CA GLY A 49 5.31 21.71 6.85
C GLY A 49 6.70 21.12 7.17
N ASP A 50 6.87 20.62 8.37
CA ASP A 50 8.11 19.98 8.78
C ASP A 50 8.25 18.54 8.18
N LYS A 51 9.38 17.89 8.47
CA LYS A 51 9.65 16.51 7.98
C LYS A 51 8.56 15.54 8.42
N ARG A 52 8.01 15.70 9.62
CA ARG A 52 6.96 14.82 10.15
C ARG A 52 5.64 15.05 9.39
N GLU A 53 5.25 16.29 9.18
CA GLU A 53 4.03 16.63 8.44
C GLU A 53 4.10 16.15 6.99
N LEU A 54 5.27 16.35 6.34
CA LEU A 54 5.52 15.78 5.01
C LEU A 54 5.43 14.26 5.01
N PHE A 55 6.00 13.59 6.02
CA PHE A 55 5.92 12.13 6.14
C PHE A 55 4.48 11.65 6.27
N LEU A 56 3.66 12.28 7.11
CA LEU A 56 2.25 11.90 7.28
C LEU A 56 1.44 12.08 5.99
N LYS A 57 1.66 13.17 5.27
CA LYS A 57 1.05 13.41 3.94
C LYS A 57 1.48 12.33 2.93
N ALA A 58 2.77 12.01 2.90
CA ALA A 58 3.33 10.98 2.03
C ALA A 58 2.78 9.59 2.37
N LEU A 59 2.67 9.26 3.67
CA LEU A 59 2.12 7.99 4.14
C LEU A 59 0.64 7.86 3.76
N GLU A 60 -0.17 8.91 3.96
CA GLU A 60 -1.59 8.88 3.60
C GLU A 60 -1.77 8.70 2.08
N MET A 61 -1.00 9.43 1.25
CA MET A 61 -0.99 9.24 -0.21
C MET A 61 -0.65 7.79 -0.56
N TYR A 62 0.47 7.27 -0.05
CA TYR A 62 0.96 5.92 -0.36
C TYR A 62 -0.04 4.82 -0.02
N VAL A 63 -0.58 4.83 1.21
CA VAL A 63 -1.50 3.76 1.63
C VAL A 63 -2.84 3.87 0.93
N THR A 64 -3.33 5.08 0.64
CA THR A 64 -4.58 5.30 -0.10
C THR A 64 -4.45 4.78 -1.54
N GLU A 65 -3.39 5.12 -2.25
CA GLU A 65 -3.14 4.63 -3.61
C GLU A 65 -2.96 3.11 -3.65
N SER A 66 -2.24 2.56 -2.66
CA SER A 66 -2.03 1.12 -2.55
C SER A 66 -3.34 0.36 -2.36
N VAL A 67 -4.20 0.81 -1.45
CA VAL A 67 -5.52 0.21 -1.21
C VAL A 67 -6.42 0.40 -2.42
N SER A 68 -6.44 1.60 -3.01
CA SER A 68 -7.26 1.88 -4.20
C SER A 68 -6.90 0.94 -5.36
N SER A 69 -5.63 0.71 -5.62
CA SER A 69 -5.19 -0.18 -6.71
C SER A 69 -5.65 -1.62 -6.53
N ILE A 70 -5.66 -2.12 -5.29
CA ILE A 70 -6.15 -3.46 -4.95
C ILE A 70 -7.68 -3.51 -5.06
N ASN A 71 -8.36 -2.49 -4.57
CA ASN A 71 -9.82 -2.43 -4.60
C ASN A 71 -10.38 -2.37 -6.03
N ILE A 72 -9.69 -1.69 -6.95
CA ILE A 72 -10.04 -1.70 -8.39
C ILE A 72 -10.04 -3.13 -8.95
N GLU A 73 -9.07 -3.95 -8.62
CA GLU A 73 -9.03 -5.35 -9.04
C GLU A 73 -10.13 -6.19 -8.39
N LEU A 74 -10.38 -6.00 -7.10
CA LEU A 74 -11.38 -6.71 -6.33
C LEU A 74 -12.82 -6.41 -6.80
N GLU A 75 -13.08 -5.19 -7.25
CA GLU A 75 -14.42 -4.74 -7.68
C GLU A 75 -14.73 -5.01 -9.16
N LYS A 76 -13.82 -5.64 -9.89
CA LYS A 76 -14.07 -6.04 -11.28
C LYS A 76 -15.34 -6.89 -11.39
N PRO A 77 -16.13 -6.71 -12.45
CA PRO A 77 -17.34 -7.51 -12.68
C PRO A 77 -17.02 -8.97 -12.98
N GLY A 78 -18.02 -9.86 -12.81
CA GLY A 78 -17.90 -11.30 -13.03
C GLY A 78 -17.69 -12.08 -11.74
N SER A 79 -16.95 -13.19 -11.81
CA SER A 79 -16.66 -14.05 -10.66
C SER A 79 -15.90 -13.29 -9.57
N ALA A 80 -16.44 -13.28 -8.36
CA ALA A 80 -15.83 -12.63 -7.22
C ALA A 80 -14.54 -13.35 -6.77
N LEU A 81 -14.49 -14.67 -6.85
CA LEU A 81 -13.27 -15.43 -6.56
C LEU A 81 -12.18 -15.22 -7.62
N ALA A 82 -12.56 -15.04 -8.90
CA ALA A 82 -11.59 -14.67 -9.92
C ALA A 82 -11.01 -13.28 -9.65
N ALA A 83 -11.83 -12.31 -9.22
CA ALA A 83 -11.36 -10.97 -8.85
C ALA A 83 -10.37 -11.01 -7.67
N LEU A 84 -10.66 -11.80 -6.62
CA LEU A 84 -9.74 -12.03 -5.50
C LEU A 84 -8.38 -12.59 -5.95
N ARG A 85 -8.40 -13.65 -6.76
CA ARG A 85 -7.17 -14.25 -7.31
C ARG A 85 -6.37 -13.27 -8.16
N ASN A 86 -7.06 -12.55 -9.04
CA ASN A 86 -6.43 -11.57 -9.91
C ASN A 86 -5.84 -10.42 -9.11
N ALA A 87 -6.49 -9.95 -8.04
CA ALA A 87 -5.96 -8.93 -7.16
C ALA A 87 -4.65 -9.36 -6.50
N LEU A 88 -4.55 -10.61 -6.00
CA LEU A 88 -3.30 -11.14 -5.44
C LEU A 88 -2.19 -11.22 -6.49
N VAL A 89 -2.48 -11.73 -7.69
CA VAL A 89 -1.49 -11.87 -8.77
C VAL A 89 -1.04 -10.49 -9.27
N SER A 90 -1.97 -9.60 -9.57
CA SER A 90 -1.65 -8.22 -9.99
C SER A 90 -0.83 -7.48 -8.94
N PHE A 91 -1.13 -7.71 -7.65
CA PHE A 91 -0.35 -7.13 -6.57
C PHE A 91 1.10 -7.66 -6.58
N ALA A 92 1.31 -8.97 -6.73
CA ALA A 92 2.64 -9.58 -6.79
C ALA A 92 3.46 -9.15 -8.03
N GLU A 93 2.80 -8.69 -9.09
CA GLU A 93 3.42 -8.23 -10.34
C GLU A 93 3.73 -6.72 -10.36
N ARG A 94 3.38 -5.99 -9.32
CA ARG A 94 3.64 -4.54 -9.24
C ARG A 94 5.13 -4.21 -9.34
N ASN A 95 5.44 -3.16 -10.08
CA ASN A 95 6.82 -2.74 -10.31
C ASN A 95 7.51 -2.24 -9.04
N ASP A 96 6.78 -1.57 -8.14
CA ASP A 96 7.30 -1.10 -6.84
C ASP A 96 7.75 -2.24 -5.92
N LEU A 97 7.15 -3.42 -6.02
CA LEU A 97 7.62 -4.60 -5.30
C LEU A 97 8.91 -5.19 -5.89
N SER A 98 9.06 -5.13 -7.21
CA SER A 98 10.24 -5.72 -7.90
C SER A 98 11.45 -4.80 -7.92
N SER A 99 11.29 -3.50 -7.70
CA SER A 99 12.39 -2.53 -7.62
C SER A 99 13.15 -2.57 -6.29
N GLY A 100 12.67 -3.31 -5.30
CA GLY A 100 13.28 -3.35 -3.96
C GLY A 100 13.09 -2.05 -3.17
N GLU A 101 12.24 -1.13 -3.64
CA GLU A 101 12.02 0.17 -3.00
C GLU A 101 11.42 0.08 -1.59
N GLY A 102 10.98 -1.10 -1.17
CA GLY A 102 10.38 -1.27 0.15
C GLY A 102 8.91 -0.86 0.20
N CYS A 103 8.36 -0.81 1.40
CA CYS A 103 6.96 -0.45 1.64
C CYS A 103 6.89 0.59 2.76
N MET A 104 6.44 1.79 2.42
CA MET A 104 6.33 2.88 3.40
C MET A 104 5.42 2.51 4.58
N GLY A 105 4.31 1.81 4.33
CA GLY A 105 3.42 1.36 5.39
C GLY A 105 4.08 0.36 6.35
N MET A 106 4.85 -0.62 5.82
CA MET A 106 5.59 -1.57 6.66
C MET A 106 6.72 -0.88 7.43
N ASN A 107 7.47 0.03 6.78
CA ASN A 107 8.49 0.81 7.46
C ASN A 107 7.87 1.63 8.59
N ALA A 108 6.74 2.30 8.35
CA ALA A 108 6.03 3.08 9.36
C ALA A 108 5.60 2.22 10.56
N ILE A 109 5.05 1.03 10.33
CA ILE A 109 4.69 0.10 11.42
C ILE A 109 5.93 -0.29 12.25
N CYS A 110 7.06 -0.58 11.59
CA CYS A 110 8.30 -0.99 12.28
C CYS A 110 8.97 0.16 13.04
N GLU A 111 8.93 1.40 12.52
CA GLU A 111 9.62 2.55 13.13
C GLU A 111 8.81 3.22 14.24
N PHE A 112 7.49 3.30 14.07
CA PHE A 112 6.63 4.05 15.00
C PHE A 112 5.85 3.15 15.96
N ASP A 113 5.76 1.87 15.64
CA ASP A 113 4.93 0.92 16.40
C ASP A 113 3.47 1.44 16.51
N GLN A 114 2.73 1.06 17.54
CA GLN A 114 1.39 1.60 17.82
C GLN A 114 1.42 2.87 18.70
N ARG A 115 2.61 3.40 18.98
CA ARG A 115 2.80 4.53 19.88
C ARG A 115 2.51 5.88 19.23
N ASP A 116 2.60 5.96 17.90
CA ASP A 116 2.30 7.17 17.15
C ASP A 116 0.83 7.16 16.67
N ALA A 117 0.03 8.02 17.30
CA ALA A 117 -1.41 8.07 17.05
C ALA A 117 -1.77 8.47 15.62
N ASP A 118 -0.99 9.38 14.99
CA ASP A 118 -1.28 9.84 13.63
C ASP A 118 -0.93 8.75 12.60
N VAL A 119 0.23 8.12 12.73
CA VAL A 119 0.65 7.00 11.88
C VAL A 119 -0.34 5.85 12.01
N THR A 120 -0.69 5.49 13.26
CA THR A 120 -1.66 4.43 13.54
C THR A 120 -3.01 4.73 12.92
N ARG A 121 -3.52 5.96 13.04
CA ARG A 121 -4.80 6.39 12.46
C ARG A 121 -4.80 6.26 10.93
N ILE A 122 -3.74 6.69 10.26
CA ILE A 122 -3.63 6.61 8.80
C ILE A 122 -3.64 5.15 8.33
N ILE A 123 -2.82 4.29 8.94
CA ILE A 123 -2.73 2.88 8.58
C ILE A 123 -4.04 2.15 8.85
N GLN A 124 -4.66 2.36 10.03
CA GLN A 124 -5.93 1.73 10.36
C GLN A 124 -7.08 2.19 9.46
N LYS A 125 -7.12 3.48 9.07
CA LYS A 125 -8.11 3.99 8.11
C LYS A 125 -8.01 3.25 6.78
N ALA A 126 -6.80 3.10 6.24
CA ALA A 126 -6.56 2.39 5.00
C ALA A 126 -6.92 0.90 5.11
N GLY A 127 -6.52 0.24 6.21
CA GLY A 127 -6.86 -1.16 6.49
C GLY A 127 -8.37 -1.40 6.58
N ARG A 128 -9.11 -0.52 7.30
CA ARG A 128 -10.57 -0.61 7.36
C ARG A 128 -11.23 -0.48 5.97
N THR A 129 -10.75 0.44 5.15
CA THR A 129 -11.27 0.62 3.77
C THR A 129 -11.06 -0.64 2.94
N GLN A 130 -9.87 -1.24 3.01
CA GLN A 130 -9.56 -2.48 2.30
C GLN A 130 -10.43 -3.64 2.78
N ARG A 131 -10.52 -3.84 4.10
CA ARG A 131 -11.33 -4.90 4.69
C ARG A 131 -12.80 -4.79 4.31
N GLN A 132 -13.38 -3.59 4.32
CA GLN A 132 -14.76 -3.38 3.90
C GLN A 132 -14.99 -3.83 2.45
N THR A 133 -14.06 -3.53 1.54
CA THR A 133 -14.14 -3.98 0.14
C THR A 133 -14.01 -5.51 0.07
N LEU A 134 -13.07 -6.10 0.79
CA LEU A 134 -12.90 -7.56 0.83
C LEU A 134 -14.17 -8.28 1.29
N ILE A 135 -14.77 -7.83 2.41
CA ILE A 135 -16.01 -8.45 2.92
C ILE A 135 -17.16 -8.33 1.92
N ARG A 136 -17.30 -7.17 1.22
CA ARG A 136 -18.31 -7.03 0.15
C ARG A 136 -18.08 -8.04 -0.98
N VAL A 137 -16.83 -8.20 -1.42
CA VAL A 137 -16.47 -9.12 -2.52
C VAL A 137 -16.68 -10.57 -2.11
N LEU A 138 -16.27 -10.96 -0.90
CA LEU A 138 -16.50 -12.29 -0.34
C LEU A 138 -18.01 -12.58 -0.18
N THR A 139 -18.80 -11.61 0.28
CA THR A 139 -20.25 -11.72 0.35
C THR A 139 -20.88 -11.92 -1.04
N ARG A 140 -20.37 -11.21 -2.06
CA ARG A 140 -20.76 -11.42 -3.46
C ARG A 140 -20.41 -12.82 -3.93
N ALA A 141 -19.21 -13.33 -3.63
CA ALA A 141 -18.82 -14.71 -3.97
C ALA A 141 -19.77 -15.75 -3.35
N LYS A 142 -20.17 -15.52 -2.10
CA LYS A 142 -21.14 -16.38 -1.40
C LYS A 142 -22.52 -16.34 -2.08
N SER A 143 -23.00 -15.14 -2.44
CA SER A 143 -24.28 -14.98 -3.14
C SER A 143 -24.26 -15.54 -4.57
N GLN A 144 -23.11 -15.60 -5.22
CA GLN A 144 -22.91 -16.22 -6.54
C GLN A 144 -22.75 -17.76 -6.46
N GLY A 145 -22.78 -18.35 -5.26
CA GLY A 145 -22.57 -19.78 -5.07
C GLY A 145 -21.12 -20.24 -5.29
N GLU A 146 -20.17 -19.29 -5.34
CA GLU A 146 -18.74 -19.58 -5.51
C GLU A 146 -18.07 -19.98 -4.20
N LEU A 147 -18.68 -19.68 -3.05
CA LEU A 147 -18.26 -20.08 -1.71
C LEU A 147 -19.36 -20.89 -1.02
N ARG A 148 -18.94 -21.80 -0.15
CA ARG A 148 -19.87 -22.57 0.69
C ARG A 148 -20.64 -21.62 1.64
N PRO A 149 -21.88 -21.94 2.00
CA PRO A 149 -22.72 -21.09 2.87
C PRO A 149 -22.12 -20.88 4.28
N ASP A 150 -21.38 -21.85 4.79
CA ASP A 150 -20.81 -21.90 6.15
C ASP A 150 -19.44 -21.28 6.29
N VAL A 151 -18.86 -20.75 5.17
CA VAL A 151 -17.52 -20.18 5.21
C VAL A 151 -17.46 -18.90 6.04
N ASP A 152 -16.40 -18.78 6.83
CA ASP A 152 -16.09 -17.62 7.65
C ASP A 152 -15.39 -16.54 6.80
N LEU A 153 -16.13 -15.49 6.47
CA LEU A 153 -15.63 -14.41 5.60
C LEU A 153 -14.53 -13.57 6.28
N ASP A 154 -14.56 -13.45 7.61
CA ASP A 154 -13.52 -12.73 8.34
C ASP A 154 -12.18 -13.44 8.28
N ARG A 155 -12.16 -14.76 8.45
CA ARG A 155 -10.95 -15.58 8.28
C ARG A 155 -10.40 -15.50 6.86
N MET A 156 -11.28 -15.49 5.87
CA MET A 156 -10.85 -15.33 4.47
C MET A 156 -10.23 -13.94 4.24
N ALA A 157 -10.80 -12.90 4.82
CA ALA A 157 -10.23 -11.56 4.74
C ALA A 157 -8.88 -11.47 5.45
N ASP A 158 -8.74 -12.04 6.65
CA ASP A 158 -7.46 -12.11 7.39
C ASP A 158 -6.38 -12.82 6.57
N PHE A 159 -6.74 -13.92 5.90
CA PHE A 159 -5.82 -14.64 5.03
C PHE A 159 -5.39 -13.80 3.83
N PHE A 160 -6.29 -13.06 3.20
CA PHE A 160 -5.97 -12.17 2.10
C PHE A 160 -5.00 -11.06 2.53
N GLU A 161 -5.31 -10.38 3.62
CA GLU A 161 -4.50 -9.28 4.17
C GLU A 161 -3.10 -9.76 4.57
N SER A 162 -3.01 -10.92 5.24
CA SER A 162 -1.72 -11.52 5.61
C SER A 162 -0.92 -11.98 4.39
N THR A 163 -1.58 -12.46 3.34
CA THR A 163 -0.92 -12.81 2.06
C THR A 163 -0.30 -11.58 1.41
N LEU A 164 -1.02 -10.45 1.34
CA LEU A 164 -0.47 -9.20 0.81
C LEU A 164 0.74 -8.71 1.62
N ALA A 165 0.65 -8.78 2.96
CA ALA A 165 1.76 -8.42 3.83
C ALA A 165 2.97 -9.35 3.62
N GLY A 166 2.72 -10.66 3.50
CA GLY A 166 3.74 -11.67 3.20
C GLY A 166 4.43 -11.43 1.86
N ILE A 167 3.68 -11.14 0.79
CA ILE A 167 4.24 -10.83 -0.53
C ILE A 167 5.16 -9.60 -0.45
N ARG A 168 4.74 -8.53 0.25
CA ARG A 168 5.58 -7.33 0.45
C ARG A 168 6.87 -7.64 1.19
N MET A 169 6.78 -8.42 2.26
CA MET A 169 7.96 -8.81 3.04
C MET A 169 8.91 -9.67 2.22
N MET A 170 8.40 -10.63 1.44
CA MET A 170 9.21 -11.46 0.57
C MET A 170 9.88 -10.65 -0.56
N ALA A 171 9.17 -9.65 -1.11
CA ALA A 171 9.75 -8.73 -2.08
C ALA A 171 10.91 -7.93 -1.47
N LYS A 172 10.73 -7.38 -0.27
CA LYS A 172 11.79 -6.66 0.47
C LYS A 172 12.98 -7.57 0.80
N ALA A 173 12.72 -8.86 1.05
CA ALA A 173 13.76 -9.88 1.26
C ALA A 173 14.45 -10.34 -0.05
N GLY A 174 14.17 -9.71 -1.20
CA GLY A 174 14.83 -9.99 -2.47
C GLY A 174 14.30 -11.22 -3.23
N LYS A 175 13.12 -11.73 -2.89
CA LYS A 175 12.51 -12.82 -3.67
C LYS A 175 12.18 -12.36 -5.09
N SER A 176 12.42 -13.26 -6.06
CA SER A 176 12.15 -12.98 -7.46
C SER A 176 10.66 -12.74 -7.72
N ARG A 177 10.34 -11.95 -8.76
CA ARG A 177 8.96 -11.73 -9.23
C ARG A 177 8.20 -13.05 -9.45
N GLN A 178 8.88 -14.06 -10.00
CA GLN A 178 8.27 -15.37 -10.20
C GLN A 178 7.89 -16.04 -8.86
N ALA A 179 8.74 -15.93 -7.84
CA ALA A 179 8.44 -16.49 -6.51
C ALA A 179 7.24 -15.77 -5.87
N LEU A 180 7.15 -14.43 -5.97
CA LEU A 180 6.02 -13.65 -5.47
C LEU A 180 4.72 -14.03 -6.19
N ARG A 181 4.78 -14.19 -7.51
CA ARG A 181 3.65 -14.64 -8.32
C ARG A 181 3.19 -16.05 -7.92
N ASN A 182 4.11 -16.96 -7.65
CA ASN A 182 3.78 -18.32 -7.21
C ASN A 182 3.06 -18.31 -5.85
N ILE A 183 3.51 -17.46 -4.91
CA ILE A 183 2.84 -17.27 -3.62
C ILE A 183 1.40 -16.78 -3.83
N ALA A 184 1.22 -15.73 -4.64
CA ALA A 184 -0.09 -15.18 -4.94
C ALA A 184 -1.03 -16.20 -5.61
N ALA A 185 -0.52 -16.95 -6.59
CA ALA A 185 -1.29 -17.95 -7.31
C ALA A 185 -1.69 -19.13 -6.40
N PHE A 186 -0.79 -19.57 -5.52
CA PHE A 186 -1.09 -20.63 -4.55
C PHE A 186 -2.13 -20.16 -3.51
N ALA A 187 -1.93 -18.96 -2.94
CA ALA A 187 -2.90 -18.38 -2.01
C ALA A 187 -4.29 -18.21 -2.67
N GLY A 188 -4.33 -17.81 -3.95
CA GLY A 188 -5.58 -17.70 -4.69
C GLY A 188 -6.35 -19.03 -4.84
N LYS A 189 -5.68 -20.17 -4.83
CA LYS A 189 -6.34 -21.49 -4.86
C LYS A 189 -7.03 -21.83 -3.54
N ALA A 190 -6.48 -21.41 -2.41
CA ALA A 190 -7.05 -21.66 -1.09
C ALA A 190 -8.46 -21.06 -0.89
N TYR A 191 -8.90 -20.16 -1.79
CA TYR A 191 -10.26 -19.61 -1.78
C TYR A 191 -11.28 -20.49 -2.51
N THR A 192 -10.85 -21.58 -3.15
CA THR A 192 -11.71 -22.46 -3.96
C THR A 192 -11.86 -23.88 -3.39
N GLU A 193 -11.08 -24.20 -2.37
CA GLU A 193 -11.14 -25.45 -1.60
C GLU A 193 -11.99 -25.28 -0.33
#